data_39dcd92c49781222f5488cf45e9cbd49
#
_entry.id   39dcd92c49781222f5488cf45e9cbd49
#
_cell.length_a   1.000
_cell.length_b   1.000
_cell.length_c   1.000
_cell.angle_alpha   90.00
_cell.angle_beta   90.00
_cell.angle_gamma   90.00
#
_symmetry.space_group_name_H-M   'P 1'
#
loop_
_entity.id
_entity.type
_entity.pdbx_description
1 polymer ?
#
loop_
_entity_poly.entity_id
_entity_poly.type
_entity_poly.pdbx_seq_one_letter_code
_entity_poly.pdbx_strand_id
1 'polypeptide(L)'
;MVGASLFSSAGIAETYFEEVGINIVAANELIQERAELYQALYPNSKMIAGSILDENVFKSLVKNTPEKLDFLIASPPCQGMSVAGKNRNIEQMLNDERNYLVFKIIDFIKLKSPDFVLIENVPTFFKLVLPYKNQQLKVIEILNLLFGKEYNIEANVYDAAEFGVAQRRTRAIIKLYRKGKKWGQPIKSEKQITVEE
;
A
#
# COMPACT_ATOMS: atom_id res chain seq x y z
N MET A 1 -12.35 10.71 -7.58
CA MET A 1 -11.79 10.62 -6.22
C MET A 1 -10.39 11.22 -6.22
N VAL A 2 -10.04 11.98 -5.18
CA VAL A 2 -8.68 12.53 -4.98
C VAL A 2 -7.89 11.56 -4.13
N GLY A 3 -6.72 11.14 -4.62
CA GLY A 3 -5.90 10.10 -3.99
C GLY A 3 -4.46 10.51 -3.71
N ALA A 4 -3.80 9.72 -2.86
CA ALA A 4 -2.35 9.77 -2.62
C ALA A 4 -1.74 8.37 -2.74
N SER A 5 -0.45 8.32 -3.11
CA SER A 5 0.28 7.06 -3.27
C SER A 5 1.56 7.07 -2.44
N LEU A 6 1.73 6.04 -1.60
CA LEU A 6 2.94 5.81 -0.81
C LEU A 6 3.70 4.61 -1.36
N PHE A 7 5.03 4.74 -1.47
CA PHE A 7 5.91 3.72 -2.06
C PHE A 7 5.53 3.43 -3.51
N SER A 8 5.26 4.51 -4.27
CA SER A 8 4.61 4.44 -5.58
C SER A 8 5.47 3.79 -6.68
N SER A 9 6.79 3.59 -6.44
CA SER A 9 7.71 3.15 -7.49
C SER A 9 7.58 4.05 -8.73
N ALA A 10 7.51 3.50 -9.94
CA ALA A 10 7.26 4.24 -11.19
C ALA A 10 5.76 4.40 -11.53
N GLY A 11 4.85 4.19 -10.57
CA GLY A 11 3.41 4.37 -10.78
C GLY A 11 2.70 3.23 -11.48
N ILE A 12 3.25 2.01 -11.46
CA ILE A 12 2.65 0.85 -12.14
C ILE A 12 1.28 0.49 -11.54
N ALA A 13 1.13 0.64 -10.23
CA ALA A 13 -0.14 0.35 -9.54
C ALA A 13 -1.25 1.36 -9.90
N GLU A 14 -0.87 2.54 -10.40
CA GLU A 14 -1.79 3.64 -10.71
C GLU A 14 -2.19 3.71 -12.19
N THR A 15 -1.64 2.83 -13.04
CA THR A 15 -1.79 2.90 -14.52
C THR A 15 -3.23 3.11 -14.98
N TYR A 16 -4.20 2.49 -14.31
CA TYR A 16 -5.63 2.57 -14.69
C TYR A 16 -6.49 3.39 -13.73
N PHE A 17 -5.89 4.13 -12.79
CA PHE A 17 -6.67 4.86 -11.79
C PHE A 17 -7.50 5.99 -12.37
N GLU A 18 -6.99 6.72 -13.36
CA GLU A 18 -7.75 7.78 -14.04
C GLU A 18 -8.99 7.24 -14.74
N GLU A 19 -8.91 6.06 -15.35
CA GLU A 19 -10.03 5.41 -16.03
C GLU A 19 -11.19 5.06 -15.06
N VAL A 20 -10.86 4.80 -13.79
CA VAL A 20 -11.86 4.54 -12.74
C VAL A 20 -12.15 5.76 -11.88
N GLY A 21 -11.71 6.94 -12.32
CA GLY A 21 -11.99 8.23 -11.68
C GLY A 21 -11.19 8.47 -10.39
N ILE A 22 -10.02 7.85 -10.23
CA ILE A 22 -9.08 8.11 -9.13
C ILE A 22 -7.93 8.97 -9.65
N ASN A 23 -7.71 10.13 -9.04
CA ASN A 23 -6.68 11.09 -9.42
C ASN A 23 -5.66 11.19 -8.28
N ILE A 24 -4.44 10.68 -8.47
CA ILE A 24 -3.37 10.76 -7.48
C ILE A 24 -2.72 12.14 -7.57
N VAL A 25 -2.88 12.95 -6.53
CA VAL A 25 -2.36 14.32 -6.48
C VAL A 25 -1.00 14.44 -5.78
N ALA A 26 -0.64 13.47 -4.94
CA ALA A 26 0.65 13.41 -4.26
C ALA A 26 1.14 11.97 -4.17
N ALA A 27 2.41 11.75 -4.44
CA ALA A 27 3.04 10.44 -4.37
C ALA A 27 4.41 10.52 -3.69
N ASN A 28 4.85 9.42 -3.06
CA ASN A 28 6.18 9.31 -2.46
C ASN A 28 6.91 8.06 -2.96
N GLU A 29 8.17 8.24 -3.32
CA GLU A 29 9.09 7.16 -3.68
C GLU A 29 10.49 7.46 -3.13
N LEU A 30 11.16 6.42 -2.63
CA LEU A 30 12.51 6.50 -2.06
C LEU A 30 13.58 6.70 -3.14
N ILE A 31 13.46 5.95 -4.25
CA ILE A 31 14.50 5.82 -5.29
C ILE A 31 14.31 6.95 -6.30
N GLN A 32 15.31 7.80 -6.42
CA GLN A 32 15.26 9.03 -7.23
C GLN A 32 14.87 8.76 -8.69
N GLU A 33 15.49 7.77 -9.33
CA GLU A 33 15.23 7.43 -10.73
C GLU A 33 13.78 6.96 -10.96
N ARG A 34 13.20 6.28 -9.98
CA ARG A 34 11.78 5.88 -10.04
C ARG A 34 10.85 7.06 -9.81
N ALA A 35 11.22 7.95 -8.91
CA ALA A 35 10.47 9.18 -8.65
C ALA A 35 10.45 10.11 -9.89
N GLU A 36 11.57 10.23 -10.59
CA GLU A 36 11.68 10.99 -11.84
C GLU A 36 10.83 10.37 -12.94
N LEU A 37 10.86 9.03 -13.09
CA LEU A 37 10.02 8.33 -14.05
C LEU A 37 8.53 8.49 -13.70
N TYR A 38 8.17 8.36 -12.43
CA TYR A 38 6.80 8.62 -11.96
C TYR A 38 6.35 10.03 -12.34
N GLN A 39 7.16 11.06 -12.03
CA GLN A 39 6.81 12.46 -12.32
C GLN A 39 6.65 12.72 -13.82
N ALA A 40 7.42 12.02 -14.67
CA ALA A 40 7.29 12.12 -16.11
C ALA A 40 5.99 11.46 -16.63
N LEU A 41 5.60 10.33 -16.06
CA LEU A 41 4.37 9.61 -16.42
C LEU A 41 3.10 10.27 -15.87
N TYR A 42 3.20 10.88 -14.69
CA TYR A 42 2.07 11.50 -13.97
C TYR A 42 2.37 12.98 -13.66
N PRO A 43 2.41 13.87 -14.67
CA PRO A 43 2.84 15.27 -14.50
C PRO A 43 1.91 16.07 -13.58
N ASN A 44 0.66 15.67 -13.43
CA ASN A 44 -0.34 16.32 -12.57
C ASN A 44 -0.24 15.88 -11.09
N SER A 45 0.54 14.85 -10.79
CA SER A 45 0.79 14.37 -9.43
C SER A 45 2.07 15.01 -8.88
N LYS A 46 2.05 15.47 -7.64
CA LYS A 46 3.26 15.97 -6.96
C LYS A 46 4.06 14.81 -6.41
N MET A 47 5.17 14.48 -7.05
CA MET A 47 6.12 13.49 -6.52
C MET A 47 6.99 14.11 -5.42
N ILE A 48 7.09 13.42 -4.30
CA ILE A 48 7.97 13.72 -3.18
C ILE A 48 9.00 12.59 -3.07
N ALA A 49 10.19 12.82 -3.63
CA ALA A 49 11.28 11.85 -3.59
C ALA A 49 11.96 11.83 -2.22
N GLY A 50 12.36 10.64 -1.76
CA GLY A 50 13.09 10.44 -0.52
C GLY A 50 12.42 9.47 0.43
N SER A 51 13.13 9.16 1.52
CA SER A 51 12.64 8.23 2.53
C SER A 51 11.45 8.79 3.29
N ILE A 52 10.35 8.05 3.32
CA ILE A 52 9.17 8.42 4.13
C ILE A 52 9.45 8.42 5.65
N LEU A 53 10.57 7.82 6.08
CA LEU A 53 11.06 7.89 7.46
C LEU A 53 11.70 9.24 7.80
N ASP A 54 12.15 10.01 6.78
CA ASP A 54 12.60 11.39 6.95
C ASP A 54 11.38 12.27 7.25
N GLU A 55 11.45 12.97 8.39
CA GLU A 55 10.36 13.83 8.85
C GLU A 55 10.04 14.98 7.87
N ASN A 56 11.02 15.53 7.15
CA ASN A 56 10.81 16.59 6.18
C ASN A 56 10.11 16.06 4.93
N VAL A 57 10.50 14.86 4.45
CA VAL A 57 9.84 14.16 3.35
C VAL A 57 8.41 13.85 3.73
N PHE A 58 8.18 13.26 4.90
CA PHE A 58 6.83 12.93 5.38
C PHE A 58 5.95 14.17 5.53
N LYS A 59 6.46 15.24 6.16
CA LYS A 59 5.75 16.52 6.28
C LYS A 59 5.44 17.14 4.92
N SER A 60 6.39 17.08 3.97
CA SER A 60 6.16 17.54 2.59
C SER A 60 5.04 16.76 1.91
N LEU A 61 5.03 15.42 2.04
CA LEU A 61 3.97 14.58 1.50
C LEU A 61 2.60 14.96 2.11
N VAL A 62 2.51 15.07 3.43
CA VAL A 62 1.28 15.46 4.13
C VAL A 62 0.82 16.85 3.67
N LYS A 63 1.73 17.82 3.54
CA LYS A 63 1.41 19.19 3.09
C LYS A 63 0.87 19.25 1.66
N ASN A 64 1.42 18.43 0.76
CA ASN A 64 1.01 18.39 -0.66
C ASN A 64 -0.22 17.49 -0.90
N THR A 65 -0.72 16.81 0.13
CA THR A 65 -1.96 16.05 0.08
C THR A 65 -3.10 16.89 0.68
N PRO A 66 -4.26 17.02 0.01
CA PRO A 66 -5.39 17.80 0.54
C PRO A 66 -5.88 17.24 1.89
N GLU A 67 -6.55 18.10 2.69
CA GLU A 67 -7.10 17.68 3.98
C GLU A 67 -8.17 16.58 3.82
N LYS A 68 -9.04 16.77 2.82
CA LYS A 68 -10.02 15.73 2.43
C LYS A 68 -9.39 14.84 1.37
N LEU A 69 -9.08 13.63 1.74
CA LEU A 69 -8.55 12.60 0.85
C LEU A 69 -9.58 11.49 0.67
N ASP A 70 -9.89 11.15 -0.58
CA ASP A 70 -10.84 10.07 -0.87
C ASP A 70 -10.15 8.70 -0.87
N PHE A 71 -8.93 8.62 -1.43
CA PHE A 71 -8.25 7.36 -1.69
C PHE A 71 -6.76 7.39 -1.30
N LEU A 72 -6.30 6.33 -0.66
CA LEU A 72 -4.89 6.09 -0.38
C LEU A 72 -4.49 4.72 -0.91
N ILE A 73 -3.42 4.66 -1.71
CA ILE A 73 -2.72 3.41 -2.00
C ILE A 73 -1.35 3.41 -1.34
N ALA A 74 -0.94 2.25 -0.81
CA ALA A 74 0.38 2.06 -0.23
C ALA A 74 0.91 0.65 -0.55
N SER A 75 2.11 0.57 -1.14
CA SER A 75 2.78 -0.68 -1.48
C SER A 75 4.17 -0.74 -0.82
N PRO A 76 4.24 -0.87 0.52
CA PRO A 76 5.52 -0.85 1.23
C PRO A 76 6.41 -2.03 0.80
N PRO A 77 7.75 -1.87 0.79
CA PRO A 77 8.64 -2.93 0.37
C PRO A 77 8.54 -4.17 1.26
N CYS A 78 8.51 -5.35 0.64
CA CYS A 78 8.41 -6.65 1.31
C CYS A 78 9.75 -7.30 1.65
N GLN A 79 10.88 -6.63 1.38
CA GLN A 79 12.22 -7.25 1.43
C GLN A 79 12.66 -7.72 2.82
N GLY A 80 12.09 -7.17 3.90
CA GLY A 80 12.29 -7.67 5.26
C GLY A 80 11.62 -9.03 5.54
N MET A 81 10.64 -9.42 4.71
CA MET A 81 9.79 -10.60 4.89
C MET A 81 9.99 -11.69 3.83
N SER A 82 10.83 -11.45 2.80
CA SER A 82 10.96 -12.40 1.69
C SER A 82 11.59 -13.70 2.17
N VAL A 83 10.95 -14.80 1.81
CA VAL A 83 11.30 -16.19 2.13
C VAL A 83 12.64 -16.64 1.53
N ALA A 84 13.30 -15.80 0.75
CA ALA A 84 14.62 -16.07 0.18
C ALA A 84 15.75 -16.28 1.22
N GLY A 85 15.44 -16.10 2.51
CA GLY A 85 16.32 -16.38 3.62
C GLY A 85 15.70 -17.39 4.61
N LYS A 86 15.69 -18.67 4.27
CA LYS A 86 15.29 -19.76 5.20
C LYS A 86 16.04 -19.80 6.54
N ASN A 87 17.02 -18.90 6.74
CA ASN A 87 17.89 -18.82 7.92
C ASN A 87 17.93 -17.43 8.56
N ARG A 88 16.95 -16.54 8.34
CA ARG A 88 16.92 -15.27 9.07
C ARG A 88 16.43 -15.48 10.50
N ASN A 89 17.28 -15.11 11.45
CA ASN A 89 16.95 -15.05 12.88
C ASN A 89 15.82 -14.00 13.09
N ILE A 90 14.88 -14.29 13.98
CA ILE A 90 13.77 -13.39 14.39
C ILE A 90 14.31 -12.00 14.76
N GLU A 91 15.47 -11.94 15.39
CA GLU A 91 16.16 -10.71 15.77
C GLU A 91 16.54 -9.83 14.56
N GLN A 92 16.97 -10.43 13.45
CA GLN A 92 17.25 -9.71 12.21
C GLN A 92 15.98 -9.18 11.52
N MET A 93 14.85 -9.88 11.67
CA MET A 93 13.56 -9.40 11.16
C MET A 93 13.03 -8.21 11.98
N LEU A 94 13.22 -8.24 13.30
CA LEU A 94 12.79 -7.14 14.18
C LEU A 94 13.66 -5.89 13.99
N ASN A 95 14.91 -6.03 13.56
CA ASN A 95 15.84 -4.93 13.32
C ASN A 95 15.76 -4.34 11.90
N ASP A 96 14.92 -4.88 11.01
CA ASP A 96 14.77 -4.36 9.66
C ASP A 96 13.76 -3.18 9.67
N GLU A 97 14.28 -1.96 9.54
CA GLU A 97 13.49 -0.72 9.54
C GLU A 97 12.34 -0.76 8.51
N ARG A 98 12.48 -1.53 7.43
CA ARG A 98 11.45 -1.66 6.39
C ARG A 98 10.16 -2.31 6.91
N ASN A 99 10.23 -3.14 7.94
CA ASN A 99 9.05 -3.72 8.57
C ASN A 99 8.21 -2.68 9.31
N TYR A 100 8.83 -1.56 9.70
CA TYR A 100 8.17 -0.47 10.44
C TYR A 100 7.54 0.59 9.52
N LEU A 101 7.74 0.50 8.21
CA LEU A 101 7.14 1.43 7.24
C LEU A 101 5.62 1.43 7.27
N VAL A 102 5.00 0.34 7.72
CA VAL A 102 3.55 0.27 7.95
C VAL A 102 3.07 1.32 8.97
N PHE A 103 3.90 1.70 9.95
CA PHE A 103 3.53 2.74 10.90
C PHE A 103 3.44 4.13 10.24
N LYS A 104 4.24 4.41 9.21
CA LYS A 104 4.10 5.64 8.41
C LYS A 104 2.80 5.66 7.60
N ILE A 105 2.34 4.49 7.12
CA ILE A 105 1.01 4.36 6.51
C ILE A 105 -0.07 4.68 7.55
N ILE A 106 0.03 4.09 8.74
CA ILE A 106 -0.90 4.32 9.86
C ILE A 106 -0.94 5.80 10.24
N ASP A 107 0.23 6.46 10.36
CA ASP A 107 0.30 7.88 10.68
C ASP A 107 -0.33 8.74 9.59
N PHE A 108 -0.10 8.40 8.31
CA PHE A 108 -0.72 9.09 7.20
C PHE A 108 -2.25 8.92 7.18
N ILE A 109 -2.77 7.70 7.44
CA ILE A 109 -4.21 7.44 7.57
C ILE A 109 -4.82 8.29 8.71
N LYS A 110 -4.16 8.38 9.87
CA LYS A 110 -4.63 9.21 10.99
C LYS A 110 -4.71 10.70 10.64
N LEU A 111 -3.72 11.20 9.89
CA LEU A 111 -3.65 12.62 9.52
C LEU A 111 -4.65 13.00 8.43
N LYS A 112 -4.85 12.14 7.43
CA LYS A 112 -5.66 12.45 6.24
C LYS A 112 -7.03 11.80 6.22
N SER A 113 -7.23 10.79 7.06
CA SER A 113 -8.52 10.13 7.23
C SER A 113 -9.23 9.76 5.92
N PRO A 114 -8.55 9.09 4.95
CA PRO A 114 -9.11 8.81 3.64
C PRO A 114 -10.37 7.96 3.70
N ASP A 115 -11.29 8.13 2.72
CA ASP A 115 -12.49 7.30 2.65
C ASP A 115 -12.18 5.84 2.33
N PHE A 116 -11.14 5.61 1.49
CA PHE A 116 -10.69 4.29 1.04
C PHE A 116 -9.17 4.17 1.14
N VAL A 117 -8.70 3.04 1.64
CA VAL A 117 -7.25 2.72 1.72
C VAL A 117 -7.03 1.33 1.13
N LEU A 118 -6.07 1.23 0.22
CA LEU A 118 -5.58 -0.02 -0.34
C LEU A 118 -4.11 -0.20 0.06
N ILE A 119 -3.81 -1.29 0.78
CA ILE A 119 -2.42 -1.67 1.08
C ILE A 119 -2.13 -2.96 0.33
N GLU A 120 -1.13 -2.93 -0.54
CA GLU A 120 -0.66 -4.08 -1.33
C GLU A 120 0.66 -4.61 -0.77
N ASN A 121 0.79 -5.93 -0.73
CA ASN A 121 2.05 -6.59 -0.39
C ASN A 121 2.06 -8.07 -0.86
N VAL A 122 3.10 -8.80 -0.50
CA VAL A 122 3.15 -10.26 -0.65
C VAL A 122 2.33 -10.97 0.43
N PRO A 123 1.81 -12.21 0.21
CA PRO A 123 0.96 -12.91 1.19
C PRO A 123 1.57 -13.08 2.58
N THR A 124 2.91 -13.16 2.69
CA THR A 124 3.61 -13.26 3.98
C THR A 124 3.44 -12.01 4.85
N PHE A 125 3.02 -10.87 4.27
CA PHE A 125 2.70 -9.66 5.02
C PHE A 125 1.63 -9.85 6.10
N PHE A 126 0.68 -10.73 5.88
CA PHE A 126 -0.34 -11.08 6.88
C PHE A 126 0.22 -11.79 8.11
N LYS A 127 1.43 -12.36 7.99
CA LYS A 127 2.12 -13.03 9.10
C LYS A 127 3.10 -12.11 9.83
N LEU A 128 3.31 -10.89 9.33
CA LEU A 128 4.22 -9.93 9.95
C LEU A 128 3.69 -9.52 11.31
N VAL A 129 4.50 -9.81 12.33
CA VAL A 129 4.24 -9.43 13.73
C VAL A 129 5.15 -8.28 14.09
N LEU A 130 4.60 -7.23 14.65
CA LEU A 130 5.31 -6.01 15.04
C LEU A 130 5.07 -5.68 16.51
N PRO A 131 6.06 -5.09 17.20
CA PRO A 131 5.87 -4.59 18.55
C PRO A 131 4.93 -3.37 18.50
N TYR A 132 3.84 -3.45 19.25
CA TYR A 132 2.88 -2.36 19.40
C TYR A 132 2.32 -2.31 20.82
N LYS A 133 2.51 -1.19 21.55
CA LYS A 133 2.03 -0.98 22.93
C LYS A 133 2.34 -2.17 23.86
N ASN A 134 3.61 -2.58 23.91
CA ASN A 134 4.10 -3.71 24.73
C ASN A 134 3.51 -5.09 24.37
N GLN A 135 2.92 -5.22 23.20
CA GLN A 135 2.41 -6.48 22.66
C GLN A 135 3.05 -6.78 21.30
N GLN A 136 3.04 -8.05 20.93
CA GLN A 136 3.43 -8.49 19.59
C GLN A 136 2.15 -8.77 18.79
N LEU A 137 1.83 -7.90 17.82
CA LEU A 137 0.60 -7.95 17.07
C LEU A 137 0.86 -8.08 15.57
N LYS A 138 0.00 -8.81 14.87
CA LYS A 138 0.01 -8.80 13.40
C LYS A 138 -0.44 -7.44 12.87
N VAL A 139 0.03 -7.08 11.69
CA VAL A 139 -0.35 -5.82 11.04
C VAL A 139 -1.87 -5.65 10.99
N ILE A 140 -2.61 -6.71 10.63
CA ILE A 140 -4.07 -6.66 10.55
C ILE A 140 -4.73 -6.42 11.93
N GLU A 141 -4.14 -6.94 13.01
CA GLU A 141 -4.63 -6.72 14.38
C GLU A 141 -4.41 -5.27 14.81
N ILE A 142 -3.24 -4.69 14.45
CA ILE A 142 -2.94 -3.28 14.71
C ILE A 142 -3.92 -2.38 13.95
N LEU A 143 -4.17 -2.66 12.67
CA LEU A 143 -5.13 -1.89 11.86
C LEU A 143 -6.55 -1.97 12.44
N ASN A 144 -7.01 -3.16 12.84
CA ASN A 144 -8.32 -3.33 13.49
C ASN A 144 -8.42 -2.58 14.81
N LEU A 145 -7.37 -2.65 15.64
CA LEU A 145 -7.32 -1.93 16.91
C LEU A 145 -7.42 -0.42 16.73
N LEU A 146 -6.75 0.12 15.70
CA LEU A 146 -6.69 1.57 15.46
C LEU A 146 -7.89 2.11 14.71
N PHE A 147 -8.38 1.38 13.71
CA PHE A 147 -9.33 1.89 12.73
C PHE A 147 -10.66 1.13 12.68
N GLY A 148 -10.79 -0.02 13.33
CA GLY A 148 -12.00 -0.87 13.24
C GLY A 148 -13.29 -0.23 13.76
N LYS A 149 -13.20 0.88 14.51
CA LYS A 149 -14.37 1.66 14.92
C LYS A 149 -14.92 2.51 13.77
N GLU A 150 -14.04 3.02 12.88
CA GLU A 150 -14.37 3.96 11.80
C GLU A 150 -14.41 3.30 10.43
N TYR A 151 -13.64 2.22 10.23
CA TYR A 151 -13.48 1.54 8.96
C TYR A 151 -13.96 0.08 9.03
N ASN A 152 -14.46 -0.41 7.91
CA ASN A 152 -14.48 -1.83 7.61
C ASN A 152 -13.10 -2.21 7.09
N ILE A 153 -12.57 -3.36 7.54
CA ILE A 153 -11.22 -3.81 7.17
C ILE A 153 -11.34 -5.23 6.61
N GLU A 154 -10.88 -5.40 5.38
CA GLU A 154 -10.85 -6.67 4.68
C GLU A 154 -9.41 -7.00 4.27
N ALA A 155 -9.02 -8.27 4.43
CA ALA A 155 -7.70 -8.75 4.07
C ALA A 155 -7.83 -10.02 3.23
N ASN A 156 -7.41 -9.97 1.97
CA ASN A 156 -7.56 -11.05 1.02
C ASN A 156 -6.25 -11.30 0.25
N VAL A 157 -6.09 -12.51 -0.24
CA VAL A 157 -5.01 -12.86 -1.18
C VAL A 157 -5.65 -13.07 -2.56
N TYR A 158 -5.09 -12.41 -3.57
CA TYR A 158 -5.50 -12.53 -4.96
C TYR A 158 -4.34 -13.04 -5.81
N ASP A 159 -4.64 -13.89 -6.80
CA ASP A 159 -3.69 -14.26 -7.86
C ASP A 159 -4.09 -13.53 -9.15
N ALA A 160 -3.16 -12.80 -9.75
CA ALA A 160 -3.41 -12.05 -10.99
C ALA A 160 -3.95 -12.95 -12.12
N ALA A 161 -3.55 -14.22 -12.15
CA ALA A 161 -4.06 -15.19 -13.13
C ALA A 161 -5.58 -15.40 -13.04
N GLU A 162 -6.19 -15.19 -11.86
CA GLU A 162 -7.65 -15.30 -11.69
C GLU A 162 -8.42 -14.11 -12.29
N PHE A 163 -7.70 -13.06 -12.72
CA PHE A 163 -8.28 -11.83 -13.24
C PHE A 163 -7.90 -11.54 -14.70
N GLY A 164 -7.57 -12.58 -15.46
CA GLY A 164 -7.26 -12.46 -16.89
C GLY A 164 -5.85 -11.99 -17.21
N VAL A 165 -4.91 -12.15 -16.28
CA VAL A 165 -3.48 -11.86 -16.52
C VAL A 165 -2.73 -13.17 -16.74
N ALA A 166 -1.94 -13.28 -17.82
CA ALA A 166 -1.12 -14.45 -18.14
C ALA A 166 0.11 -14.59 -17.21
N GLN A 167 -0.08 -14.35 -15.90
CA GLN A 167 0.96 -14.45 -14.89
C GLN A 167 0.38 -14.89 -13.56
N ARG A 168 0.97 -15.93 -12.96
CA ARG A 168 0.72 -16.25 -11.55
C ARG A 168 1.48 -15.27 -10.67
N ARG A 169 0.74 -14.38 -10.02
CA ARG A 169 1.27 -13.34 -9.13
C ARG A 169 0.34 -13.13 -7.95
N THR A 170 0.59 -13.82 -6.85
CA THR A 170 -0.23 -13.69 -5.65
C THR A 170 0.14 -12.44 -4.85
N ARG A 171 -0.89 -11.70 -4.41
CA ARG A 171 -0.75 -10.49 -3.59
C ARG A 171 -1.73 -10.47 -2.44
N ALA A 172 -1.22 -10.01 -1.31
CA ALA A 172 -2.04 -9.64 -0.16
C ALA A 172 -2.59 -8.23 -0.40
N ILE A 173 -3.88 -8.08 -0.31
CA ILE A 173 -4.57 -6.79 -0.39
C ILE A 173 -5.34 -6.57 0.90
N ILE A 174 -5.05 -5.46 1.57
CA ILE A 174 -5.84 -4.97 2.69
C ILE A 174 -6.62 -3.76 2.22
N LYS A 175 -7.93 -3.82 2.35
CA LYS A 175 -8.86 -2.71 2.09
C LYS A 175 -9.35 -2.16 3.42
N LEU A 176 -9.20 -0.84 3.63
CA LEU A 176 -9.92 -0.13 4.68
C LEU A 176 -10.88 0.83 3.98
N TYR A 177 -12.14 0.81 4.34
CA TYR A 177 -13.12 1.77 3.82
C TYR A 177 -14.04 2.24 4.94
N ARG A 178 -14.36 3.54 4.94
CA ARG A 178 -15.17 4.14 5.99
C ARG A 178 -16.50 3.44 6.14
N LYS A 179 -16.96 3.27 7.38
CA LYS A 179 -18.31 2.74 7.65
C LYS A 179 -19.36 3.59 6.93
N GLY A 180 -20.31 2.92 6.29
CA GLY A 180 -21.29 3.57 5.41
C GLY A 180 -20.89 3.65 3.93
N LYS A 181 -19.59 3.47 3.60
CA LYS A 181 -19.14 3.29 2.23
C LYS A 181 -19.17 1.81 1.85
N LYS A 182 -19.17 1.54 0.54
CA LYS A 182 -19.09 0.17 -0.01
C LYS A 182 -17.87 0.04 -0.90
N TRP A 183 -17.18 -1.09 -0.81
CA TRP A 183 -16.09 -1.46 -1.69
C TRP A 183 -16.29 -2.90 -2.16
N GLY A 184 -16.66 -3.06 -3.43
CA GLY A 184 -16.94 -4.36 -4.01
C GLY A 184 -15.74 -5.30 -4.03
N GLN A 185 -16.01 -6.58 -4.23
CA GLN A 185 -14.96 -7.56 -4.51
C GLN A 185 -14.65 -7.55 -6.02
N PRO A 186 -13.40 -7.76 -6.42
CA PRO A 186 -13.06 -7.89 -7.82
C PRO A 186 -13.72 -9.14 -8.42
N ILE A 187 -14.17 -9.02 -9.68
CA ILE A 187 -14.81 -10.11 -10.41
C ILE A 187 -13.71 -10.93 -11.08
N LYS A 188 -13.67 -12.24 -10.81
CA LYS A 188 -12.73 -13.16 -11.46
C LYS A 188 -13.07 -13.31 -12.93
N SER A 189 -12.03 -13.47 -13.77
CA SER A 189 -12.19 -13.81 -15.18
C SER A 189 -12.76 -15.23 -15.34
N GLU A 190 -13.68 -15.40 -16.30
CA GLU A 190 -14.21 -16.71 -16.65
C GLU A 190 -13.17 -17.60 -17.37
N LYS A 191 -12.16 -16.99 -17.99
CA LYS A 191 -11.08 -17.68 -18.69
C LYS A 191 -9.74 -17.41 -18.03
N GLN A 192 -8.95 -18.47 -17.85
CA GLN A 192 -7.52 -18.34 -17.62
C GLN A 192 -6.83 -18.05 -18.96
N ILE A 193 -6.04 -16.97 -18.99
CA ILE A 193 -5.21 -16.62 -20.15
C ILE A 193 -3.85 -17.29 -19.96
N THR A 194 -3.35 -17.96 -20.98
CA THR A 194 -2.01 -18.54 -21.02
C THR A 194 -1.08 -17.66 -21.85
N VAL A 195 0.25 -17.93 -21.78
CA VAL A 195 1.25 -17.17 -22.56
C VAL A 195 1.16 -17.48 -24.05
N GLU A 196 0.47 -18.56 -24.44
CA GLU A 196 0.31 -19.00 -25.81
C GLU A 196 -0.95 -18.43 -26.51
N GLU A 197 -1.81 -17.77 -25.76
CA GLU A 197 -3.00 -17.03 -26.24
C GLU A 197 -2.70 -15.51 -26.27
#